data_4526ccaeb29ab11f5ee72511fdec57e2
#
_entry.id   4526ccaeb29ab11f5ee72511fdec57e2
#
_cell.length_a   1.000
_cell.length_b   1.000
_cell.length_c   1.000
_cell.angle_alpha   90.00
_cell.angle_beta   90.00
_cell.angle_gamma   90.00
#
_symmetry.space_group_name_H-M   'P 1'
#
loop_
_entity.id
_entity.type
_entity.pdbx_description
1 polymer ?
#
loop_
_entity_poly.entity_id
_entity_poly.type
_entity_poly.pdbx_seq_one_letter_code
_entity_poly.pdbx_strand_id
1 'polypeptide(L)'
;EKESRHWTGLQEEFESVLRAEGADTRVWYQIDREGDASHVLLRGVEPGQMVTVRSNKDRLVNARTLRRGHLKLREAIASAPDLAAIYIEVPRGPKRTPRIARLELRTVGVGFELRALWSKKRLGEVHVTAVQAREAGTCPDGEEPLDWLLLTTFPVHTLDDAIRVVRAYTQRWLIERLHYTWKTGTCSVESSQLESFDALCKWATLHLSVAAHRQHILHLSRTQPELPADEIFARDEIDAALLLF
;
A
#
# COMPACT_ATOMS: atom_id res chain seq x y z
N GLU A 1 -15.90 -12.05 -2.18
CA GLU A 1 -16.76 -10.82 -2.12
C GLU A 1 -17.01 -10.33 -0.70
N LYS A 2 -17.12 -11.20 0.33
CA LYS A 2 -17.35 -10.75 1.72
C LYS A 2 -16.12 -10.00 2.26
N GLU A 3 -14.93 -10.56 2.12
CA GLU A 3 -13.68 -9.97 2.63
C GLU A 3 -13.34 -8.65 1.93
N SER A 4 -13.52 -8.58 0.63
CA SER A 4 -13.18 -7.38 -0.13
C SER A 4 -14.14 -6.20 0.13
N ARG A 5 -15.34 -6.41 0.69
CA ARG A 5 -16.22 -5.33 1.17
C ARG A 5 -15.70 -4.67 2.44
N HIS A 6 -14.90 -5.38 3.24
CA HIS A 6 -14.27 -4.78 4.42
C HIS A 6 -13.30 -3.66 4.03
N TRP A 7 -12.64 -3.75 2.88
CA TRP A 7 -11.75 -2.69 2.39
C TRP A 7 -12.48 -1.36 2.18
N THR A 8 -13.63 -1.40 1.50
CA THR A 8 -14.41 -0.17 1.25
C THR A 8 -15.07 0.36 2.53
N GLY A 9 -15.53 -0.53 3.41
CA GLY A 9 -16.06 -0.14 4.72
C GLY A 9 -15.04 0.56 5.60
N LEU A 10 -13.82 0.02 5.69
CA LEU A 10 -12.72 0.64 6.43
C LEU A 10 -12.32 2.00 5.85
N GLN A 11 -12.33 2.15 4.53
CA GLN A 11 -12.09 3.45 3.88
C GLN A 11 -13.14 4.48 4.30
N GLU A 12 -14.42 4.11 4.29
CA GLU A 12 -15.53 4.98 4.70
C GLU A 12 -15.44 5.41 6.16
N GLU A 13 -15.14 4.46 7.04
CA GLU A 13 -14.94 4.71 8.46
C GLU A 13 -13.79 5.66 8.71
N PHE A 14 -12.63 5.40 8.10
CA PHE A 14 -11.44 6.24 8.22
C PHE A 14 -11.68 7.67 7.73
N GLU A 15 -12.33 7.81 6.57
CA GLU A 15 -12.69 9.13 6.03
C GLU A 15 -13.70 9.87 6.91
N SER A 16 -14.60 9.14 7.57
CA SER A 16 -15.53 9.71 8.54
C SER A 16 -14.78 10.30 9.74
N VAL A 17 -13.78 9.57 10.26
CA VAL A 17 -12.92 10.05 11.36
C VAL A 17 -12.15 11.29 10.94
N LEU A 18 -11.50 11.29 9.78
CA LEU A 18 -10.75 12.46 9.29
C LEU A 18 -11.63 13.70 9.15
N ARG A 19 -12.84 13.53 8.65
CA ARG A 19 -13.83 14.64 8.54
C ARG A 19 -14.26 15.15 9.92
N ALA A 20 -14.47 14.25 10.87
CA ALA A 20 -14.85 14.63 12.23
C ALA A 20 -13.76 15.42 12.93
N GLU A 21 -12.50 15.08 12.68
CA GLU A 21 -11.32 15.78 13.21
C GLU A 21 -10.97 17.07 12.42
N GLY A 22 -11.72 17.41 11.38
CA GLY A 22 -11.47 18.58 10.54
C GLY A 22 -10.15 18.51 9.75
N ALA A 23 -9.64 17.31 9.51
CA ALA A 23 -8.38 17.12 8.81
C ALA A 23 -8.55 17.37 7.30
N ASP A 24 -7.89 18.42 6.78
CA ASP A 24 -7.79 18.66 5.32
C ASP A 24 -6.66 17.82 4.71
N THR A 25 -6.80 16.51 4.79
CA THR A 25 -5.80 15.57 4.33
C THR A 25 -6.36 14.71 3.21
N ARG A 26 -5.64 14.63 2.09
CA ARG A 26 -5.96 13.69 1.03
C ARG A 26 -5.38 12.32 1.33
N VAL A 27 -6.23 11.32 1.36
CA VAL A 27 -5.83 9.93 1.60
C VAL A 27 -5.55 9.23 0.28
N TRP A 28 -4.42 8.55 0.22
CA TRP A 28 -4.06 7.70 -0.91
C TRP A 28 -3.85 6.26 -0.44
N TYR A 29 -4.83 5.42 -0.70
CA TYR A 29 -4.86 4.03 -0.27
C TYR A 29 -3.91 3.17 -1.10
N GLN A 30 -3.01 2.45 -0.42
CA GLN A 30 -2.08 1.48 -1.01
C GLN A 30 -2.53 0.08 -0.66
N ILE A 31 -3.03 -0.65 -1.65
CA ILE A 31 -3.73 -1.93 -1.44
C ILE A 31 -2.96 -3.04 -2.16
N ASP A 32 -2.84 -4.20 -1.51
CA ASP A 32 -2.17 -5.35 -2.09
C ASP A 32 -3.05 -6.12 -3.09
N ARG A 33 -2.60 -7.35 -3.45
CA ARG A 33 -3.29 -8.20 -4.44
C ARG A 33 -4.69 -8.61 -4.01
N GLU A 34 -4.96 -8.70 -2.71
CA GLU A 34 -6.28 -9.13 -2.20
C GLU A 34 -7.34 -8.06 -2.47
N GLY A 35 -6.94 -6.80 -2.46
CA GLY A 35 -7.80 -5.68 -2.82
C GLY A 35 -8.05 -5.49 -4.32
N ASP A 36 -7.52 -6.34 -5.21
CA ASP A 36 -7.79 -6.28 -6.64
C ASP A 36 -9.21 -6.76 -6.99
N ALA A 37 -10.21 -6.02 -6.51
CA ALA A 37 -11.63 -6.29 -6.61
C ALA A 37 -12.39 -5.16 -7.32
N SER A 38 -13.47 -5.52 -8.01
CA SER A 38 -14.24 -4.57 -8.84
C SER A 38 -14.76 -3.38 -8.04
N HIS A 39 -15.27 -3.58 -6.82
CA HIS A 39 -15.81 -2.50 -6.00
C HIS A 39 -14.73 -1.57 -5.44
N VAL A 40 -13.52 -2.08 -5.16
CA VAL A 40 -12.38 -1.24 -4.76
C VAL A 40 -11.96 -0.31 -5.89
N LEU A 41 -11.88 -0.84 -7.12
CA LEU A 41 -11.55 -0.03 -8.29
C LEU A 41 -12.65 0.97 -8.64
N LEU A 42 -13.94 0.58 -8.51
CA LEU A 42 -15.07 1.49 -8.72
C LEU A 42 -15.05 2.64 -7.71
N ARG A 43 -14.85 2.33 -6.41
CA ARG A 43 -14.72 3.36 -5.40
C ARG A 43 -13.51 4.27 -5.65
N GLY A 44 -12.39 3.69 -6.07
CA GLY A 44 -11.17 4.45 -6.34
C GLY A 44 -11.28 5.51 -7.43
N VAL A 45 -12.29 5.43 -8.33
CA VAL A 45 -12.55 6.45 -9.34
C VAL A 45 -13.63 7.47 -8.95
N GLU A 46 -14.20 7.34 -7.75
CA GLU A 46 -15.11 8.34 -7.20
C GLU A 46 -14.39 9.66 -6.91
N PRO A 47 -15.05 10.81 -7.01
CA PRO A 47 -14.44 12.11 -6.73
C PRO A 47 -13.78 12.16 -5.34
N GLY A 48 -12.55 12.66 -5.28
CA GLY A 48 -11.80 12.79 -4.04
C GLY A 48 -11.07 11.51 -3.58
N GLN A 49 -11.31 10.37 -4.23
CA GLN A 49 -10.65 9.12 -3.90
C GLN A 49 -9.31 8.98 -4.64
N MET A 50 -8.32 8.42 -3.94
CA MET A 50 -7.07 7.97 -4.55
C MET A 50 -6.73 6.58 -4.07
N VAL A 51 -6.54 5.67 -5.02
CA VAL A 51 -6.17 4.28 -4.72
C VAL A 51 -5.07 3.80 -5.64
N THR A 52 -4.18 3.01 -5.11
CA THR A 52 -3.25 2.16 -5.87
C THR A 52 -3.44 0.74 -5.42
N VAL A 53 -3.77 -0.14 -6.34
CA VAL A 53 -3.98 -1.57 -6.09
C VAL A 53 -2.96 -2.38 -6.88
N ARG A 54 -2.27 -3.32 -6.23
CA ARG A 54 -1.45 -4.28 -6.95
C ARG A 54 -2.33 -5.26 -7.68
N SER A 55 -2.21 -5.30 -9.01
CA SER A 55 -3.04 -6.19 -9.82
C SER A 55 -2.71 -7.66 -9.60
N ASN A 56 -3.76 -8.46 -9.38
CA ASN A 56 -3.70 -9.92 -9.32
C ASN A 56 -4.33 -10.57 -10.56
N LYS A 57 -5.10 -9.79 -11.34
CA LYS A 57 -5.89 -10.27 -12.46
C LYS A 57 -5.37 -9.71 -13.77
N ASP A 58 -5.22 -10.58 -14.77
CA ASP A 58 -4.90 -10.16 -16.13
C ASP A 58 -6.20 -9.84 -16.89
N ARG A 59 -6.75 -8.65 -16.62
CA ARG A 59 -8.03 -8.19 -17.17
C ARG A 59 -7.94 -7.86 -18.65
N LEU A 60 -9.07 -8.05 -19.35
CA LEU A 60 -9.24 -7.48 -20.68
C LEU A 60 -9.33 -5.95 -20.59
N VAL A 61 -8.49 -5.28 -21.35
CA VAL A 61 -8.50 -3.84 -21.49
C VAL A 61 -9.54 -3.45 -22.51
N ASN A 62 -10.31 -2.40 -22.24
CA ASN A 62 -11.34 -1.90 -23.13
C ASN A 62 -10.70 -1.40 -24.45
N ALA A 63 -11.21 -1.88 -25.60
CA ALA A 63 -10.70 -1.56 -26.92
C ALA A 63 -10.72 -0.06 -27.25
N ARG A 64 -11.56 0.74 -26.56
CA ARG A 64 -11.59 2.21 -26.72
C ARG A 64 -10.31 2.90 -26.24
N THR A 65 -9.59 2.28 -25.31
CA THR A 65 -8.37 2.83 -24.70
C THR A 65 -7.11 2.48 -25.51
N LEU A 66 -7.15 1.39 -26.27
CA LEU A 66 -6.04 0.92 -27.08
C LEU A 66 -6.49 0.81 -28.56
N ARG A 67 -5.73 1.42 -29.46
CA ARG A 67 -6.01 1.40 -30.92
C ARG A 67 -5.92 0.00 -31.55
N ARG A 68 -5.60 -1.04 -30.79
CA ARG A 68 -5.43 -2.42 -31.21
C ARG A 68 -6.27 -3.33 -30.32
N GLY A 69 -7.31 -3.94 -30.84
CA GLY A 69 -8.06 -5.09 -30.34
C GLY A 69 -8.16 -5.33 -28.82
N HIS A 70 -8.77 -6.41 -28.40
CA HIS A 70 -8.86 -6.82 -27.00
C HIS A 70 -7.50 -7.34 -26.51
N LEU A 71 -6.70 -6.47 -25.88
CA LEU A 71 -5.47 -6.87 -25.21
C LEU A 71 -5.77 -7.15 -23.74
N LYS A 72 -5.03 -8.08 -23.18
CA LYS A 72 -4.96 -8.24 -21.72
C LYS A 72 -4.05 -7.18 -21.11
N LEU A 73 -4.24 -6.89 -19.84
CA LEU A 73 -3.49 -5.88 -19.10
C LEU A 73 -1.97 -6.09 -19.19
N ARG A 74 -1.50 -7.35 -19.06
CA ARG A 74 -0.08 -7.68 -19.14
C ARG A 74 0.49 -7.47 -20.55
N GLU A 75 -0.29 -7.73 -21.59
CA GLU A 75 0.10 -7.45 -22.97
C GLU A 75 0.15 -5.94 -23.23
N ALA A 76 -0.84 -5.21 -22.71
CA ALA A 76 -0.90 -3.75 -22.85
C ALA A 76 0.33 -3.08 -22.22
N ILE A 77 0.70 -3.44 -21.00
CA ILE A 77 1.85 -2.86 -20.33
C ILE A 77 3.18 -3.32 -20.94
N ALA A 78 3.27 -4.58 -21.40
CA ALA A 78 4.47 -5.09 -22.06
C ALA A 78 4.75 -4.38 -23.39
N SER A 79 3.70 -3.87 -24.06
CA SER A 79 3.81 -3.09 -25.31
C SER A 79 4.15 -1.61 -25.07
N ALA A 80 4.10 -1.14 -23.83
CA ALA A 80 4.46 0.22 -23.47
C ALA A 80 6.01 0.39 -23.46
N PRO A 81 6.53 1.56 -23.85
CA PRO A 81 7.95 1.83 -23.80
C PRO A 81 8.48 1.83 -22.35
N ASP A 82 9.73 1.46 -22.19
CA ASP A 82 10.44 1.69 -20.93
C ASP A 82 10.61 3.19 -20.71
N LEU A 83 10.22 3.66 -19.55
CA LEU A 83 10.29 5.10 -19.21
C LEU A 83 11.63 5.44 -18.56
N ALA A 84 12.01 4.68 -17.54
CA ALA A 84 13.23 4.87 -16.76
C ALA A 84 13.48 3.67 -15.85
N ALA A 85 14.63 3.70 -15.18
CA ALA A 85 14.93 2.82 -14.06
C ALA A 85 15.07 3.63 -12.78
N ILE A 86 14.56 3.09 -11.67
CA ILE A 86 14.70 3.66 -10.33
C ILE A 86 15.34 2.64 -9.39
N TYR A 87 15.86 3.12 -8.28
CA TYR A 87 16.39 2.28 -7.22
C TYR A 87 15.48 2.39 -5.99
N ILE A 88 15.17 1.25 -5.39
CA ILE A 88 14.43 1.18 -4.14
C ILE A 88 15.15 0.28 -3.13
N GLU A 89 15.02 0.61 -1.87
CA GLU A 89 15.44 -0.28 -0.78
C GLU A 89 14.39 -1.37 -0.57
N VAL A 90 14.83 -2.61 -0.67
CA VAL A 90 14.01 -3.79 -0.34
C VAL A 90 14.34 -4.15 1.11
N PRO A 91 13.37 -4.04 2.04
CA PRO A 91 13.61 -4.36 3.43
C PRO A 91 13.75 -5.87 3.65
N ARG A 92 14.41 -6.24 4.75
CA ARG A 92 14.49 -7.62 5.20
C ARG A 92 13.09 -8.18 5.46
N GLY A 93 12.83 -9.39 5.00
CA GLY A 93 11.60 -10.13 5.24
C GLY A 93 11.86 -11.62 5.45
N PRO A 94 10.83 -12.43 5.79
CA PRO A 94 11.00 -13.87 6.07
C PRO A 94 11.64 -14.66 4.92
N LYS A 95 11.40 -14.23 3.67
CA LYS A 95 11.95 -14.85 2.45
C LYS A 95 12.56 -13.79 1.54
N ARG A 96 13.19 -12.78 2.14
CA ARG A 96 13.70 -11.65 1.38
C ARG A 96 14.95 -11.07 2.03
N THR A 97 16.01 -11.02 1.27
CA THR A 97 17.28 -10.40 1.64
C THR A 97 17.21 -8.89 1.41
N PRO A 98 17.67 -8.06 2.36
CA PRO A 98 17.72 -6.62 2.16
C PRO A 98 18.68 -6.29 1.02
N ARG A 99 18.22 -5.44 0.10
CA ARG A 99 19.02 -5.01 -1.06
C ARG A 99 18.51 -3.70 -1.64
N ILE A 100 19.31 -3.10 -2.49
CA ILE A 100 18.86 -2.03 -3.39
C ILE A 100 18.48 -2.70 -4.71
N ALA A 101 17.19 -2.67 -5.04
CA ALA A 101 16.66 -3.21 -6.29
C ALA A 101 16.58 -2.13 -7.36
N ARG A 102 17.05 -2.42 -8.57
CA ARG A 102 16.86 -1.59 -9.76
C ARG A 102 15.54 -2.01 -10.43
N LEU A 103 14.57 -1.10 -10.47
CA LEU A 103 13.27 -1.35 -11.10
C LEU A 103 13.15 -0.59 -12.41
N GLU A 104 12.79 -1.29 -13.48
CA GLU A 104 12.40 -0.71 -14.76
C GLU A 104 10.92 -0.36 -14.74
N LEU A 105 10.57 0.84 -15.19
CA LEU A 105 9.22 1.40 -15.13
C LEU A 105 8.59 1.45 -16.51
N ARG A 106 7.31 1.04 -16.57
CA ARG A 106 6.41 1.24 -17.71
C ARG A 106 5.08 1.78 -17.23
N THR A 107 4.41 2.57 -18.07
CA THR A 107 3.06 3.06 -17.77
C THR A 107 2.17 2.99 -18.99
N VAL A 108 0.88 2.71 -18.77
CA VAL A 108 -0.14 2.76 -19.81
C VAL A 108 -1.50 3.10 -19.19
N GLY A 109 -2.24 4.01 -19.82
CA GLY A 109 -3.64 4.25 -19.48
C GLY A 109 -4.51 3.08 -19.93
N VAL A 110 -5.36 2.56 -19.06
CA VAL A 110 -6.23 1.40 -19.35
C VAL A 110 -7.65 1.63 -18.86
N GLY A 111 -8.61 1.11 -19.59
CA GLY A 111 -10.01 1.05 -19.19
C GLY A 111 -10.44 -0.39 -18.97
N PHE A 112 -11.27 -0.64 -17.98
CA PHE A 112 -11.84 -1.96 -17.70
C PHE A 112 -13.35 -1.89 -17.57
N GLU A 113 -14.05 -2.82 -18.22
CA GLU A 113 -15.42 -3.14 -17.86
C GLU A 113 -15.41 -4.09 -16.65
N LEU A 114 -15.94 -3.64 -15.53
CA LEU A 114 -15.98 -4.40 -14.30
C LEU A 114 -17.31 -5.15 -14.17
N ARG A 115 -17.22 -6.41 -13.76
CA ARG A 115 -18.36 -7.31 -13.57
C ARG A 115 -18.36 -7.91 -12.17
N ALA A 116 -19.53 -8.20 -11.66
CA ALA A 116 -19.69 -8.96 -10.43
C ALA A 116 -19.12 -10.37 -10.61
N LEU A 117 -18.40 -10.87 -9.61
CA LEU A 117 -17.67 -12.13 -9.70
C LEU A 117 -18.58 -13.32 -10.05
N TRP A 118 -19.73 -13.41 -9.36
CA TRP A 118 -20.65 -14.56 -9.48
C TRP A 118 -21.71 -14.35 -10.57
N SER A 119 -22.44 -13.26 -10.52
CA SER A 119 -23.56 -13.01 -11.45
C SER A 119 -23.12 -12.56 -12.85
N LYS A 120 -21.83 -12.23 -13.02
CA LYS A 120 -21.27 -11.63 -14.25
C LYS A 120 -21.97 -10.33 -14.68
N LYS A 121 -22.88 -9.80 -13.85
CA LYS A 121 -23.56 -8.53 -14.10
C LYS A 121 -22.52 -7.42 -14.23
N ARG A 122 -22.70 -6.55 -15.22
CA ARG A 122 -21.89 -5.36 -15.40
C ARG A 122 -22.10 -4.42 -14.19
N LEU A 123 -21.02 -3.99 -13.58
CA LEU A 123 -21.02 -3.06 -12.45
C LEU A 123 -20.69 -1.64 -12.88
N GLY A 124 -19.79 -1.50 -13.84
CA GLY A 124 -19.35 -0.21 -14.33
C GLY A 124 -18.11 -0.32 -15.21
N GLU A 125 -17.59 0.84 -15.58
CA GLU A 125 -16.33 0.99 -16.30
C GLU A 125 -15.42 1.91 -15.48
N VAL A 126 -14.13 1.59 -15.45
CA VAL A 126 -13.12 2.39 -14.77
C VAL A 126 -11.96 2.66 -15.71
N HIS A 127 -11.42 3.89 -15.62
CA HIS A 127 -10.20 4.31 -16.31
C HIS A 127 -9.13 4.58 -15.26
N VAL A 128 -8.00 3.90 -15.38
CA VAL A 128 -6.88 3.98 -14.44
C VAL A 128 -5.56 3.96 -15.20
N THR A 129 -4.48 4.36 -14.55
CA THR A 129 -3.14 4.15 -15.08
C THR A 129 -2.58 2.85 -14.51
N ALA A 130 -2.09 1.98 -15.38
CA ALA A 130 -1.26 0.86 -14.99
C ALA A 130 0.20 1.31 -14.95
N VAL A 131 0.87 1.06 -13.84
CA VAL A 131 2.30 1.31 -13.63
C VAL A 131 2.95 -0.03 -13.33
N GLN A 132 3.87 -0.47 -14.18
CA GLN A 132 4.71 -1.63 -13.90
C GLN A 132 6.04 -1.17 -13.35
N ALA A 133 6.48 -1.82 -12.28
CA ALA A 133 7.82 -1.70 -11.73
C ALA A 133 8.40 -3.11 -11.60
N ARG A 134 9.35 -3.44 -12.50
CA ARG A 134 9.95 -4.77 -12.59
C ARG A 134 11.43 -4.72 -12.28
N GLU A 135 11.87 -5.59 -11.35
CA GLU A 135 13.28 -5.70 -10.99
C GLU A 135 14.07 -6.25 -12.16
N ALA A 136 15.12 -5.52 -12.51
CA ALA A 136 16.07 -5.87 -13.57
C ALA A 136 17.45 -6.19 -12.96
N GLY A 137 18.13 -7.17 -13.54
CA GLY A 137 19.43 -7.63 -13.06
C GLY A 137 19.33 -8.90 -12.23
N THR A 138 20.35 -9.17 -11.45
CA THR A 138 20.44 -10.37 -10.60
C THR A 138 19.65 -10.21 -9.32
N CYS A 139 18.71 -11.11 -9.10
CA CYS A 139 18.03 -11.29 -7.83
C CYS A 139 18.80 -12.29 -6.96
N PRO A 140 18.80 -12.20 -5.62
CA PRO A 140 19.42 -13.21 -4.76
C PRO A 140 18.88 -14.61 -5.02
N ASP A 141 19.73 -15.62 -4.89
CA ASP A 141 19.37 -17.02 -5.11
C ASP A 141 18.18 -17.44 -4.23
N GLY A 142 17.21 -18.08 -4.88
CA GLY A 142 15.98 -18.54 -4.21
C GLY A 142 14.93 -17.46 -3.97
N GLU A 143 15.16 -16.22 -4.39
CA GLU A 143 14.16 -15.15 -4.36
C GLU A 143 13.59 -14.87 -5.74
N GLU A 144 12.31 -14.52 -5.78
CA GLU A 144 11.69 -13.99 -7.00
C GLU A 144 11.96 -12.50 -7.14
N PRO A 145 12.29 -12.00 -8.35
CA PRO A 145 12.43 -10.58 -8.60
C PRO A 145 11.11 -9.85 -8.34
N LEU A 146 11.23 -8.59 -7.92
CA LEU A 146 10.05 -7.74 -7.76
C LEU A 146 9.38 -7.53 -9.13
N ASP A 147 8.09 -7.81 -9.21
CA ASP A 147 7.25 -7.49 -10.36
C ASP A 147 5.91 -6.94 -9.84
N TRP A 148 5.81 -5.63 -9.84
CA TRP A 148 4.62 -4.93 -9.41
C TRP A 148 3.88 -4.37 -10.61
N LEU A 149 2.67 -4.84 -10.82
CA LEU A 149 1.72 -4.24 -11.74
C LEU A 149 0.67 -3.51 -10.90
N LEU A 150 0.77 -2.20 -10.86
CA LEU A 150 -0.02 -1.31 -10.03
C LEU A 150 -1.11 -0.63 -10.88
N LEU A 151 -2.36 -0.72 -10.44
CA LEU A 151 -3.47 0.04 -11.01
C LEU A 151 -3.72 1.24 -10.10
N THR A 152 -3.61 2.44 -10.63
CA THR A 152 -3.75 3.66 -9.82
C THR A 152 -4.74 4.64 -10.41
N THR A 153 -5.51 5.30 -9.54
CA THR A 153 -6.34 6.47 -9.87
C THR A 153 -5.60 7.79 -9.65
N PHE A 154 -4.39 7.73 -9.06
CA PHE A 154 -3.50 8.89 -9.01
C PHE A 154 -3.16 9.34 -10.43
N PRO A 155 -3.25 10.65 -10.75
CA PRO A 155 -2.91 11.14 -12.06
C PRO A 155 -1.43 10.90 -12.39
N VAL A 156 -1.16 10.18 -13.49
CA VAL A 156 0.21 9.90 -13.94
C VAL A 156 0.37 10.54 -15.33
N HIS A 157 1.01 11.68 -15.37
CA HIS A 157 1.28 12.45 -16.59
C HIS A 157 2.76 12.52 -16.92
N THR A 158 3.61 12.35 -15.90
CA THR A 158 5.06 12.48 -15.98
C THR A 158 5.76 11.23 -15.43
N LEU A 159 7.06 11.13 -15.69
CA LEU A 159 7.90 10.11 -15.07
C LEU A 159 7.90 10.24 -13.53
N ASP A 160 7.96 11.48 -13.02
CA ASP A 160 7.94 11.72 -11.58
C ASP A 160 6.65 11.24 -10.92
N ASP A 161 5.52 11.36 -11.60
CA ASP A 161 4.25 10.80 -11.12
C ASP A 161 4.31 9.28 -11.03
N ALA A 162 4.86 8.61 -12.03
CA ALA A 162 5.04 7.15 -12.02
C ALA A 162 5.98 6.71 -10.89
N ILE A 163 7.07 7.42 -10.67
CA ILE A 163 8.00 7.21 -9.56
C ILE A 163 7.28 7.39 -8.22
N ARG A 164 6.46 8.42 -8.10
CA ARG A 164 5.66 8.69 -6.90
C ARG A 164 4.70 7.55 -6.59
N VAL A 165 4.04 6.97 -7.60
CA VAL A 165 3.17 5.78 -7.43
C VAL A 165 3.95 4.61 -6.86
N VAL A 166 5.11 4.30 -7.42
CA VAL A 166 5.94 3.18 -6.94
C VAL A 166 6.45 3.44 -5.52
N ARG A 167 6.96 4.65 -5.24
CA ARG A 167 7.42 5.02 -3.89
C ARG A 167 6.29 4.99 -2.86
N ALA A 168 5.10 5.48 -3.21
CA ALA A 168 3.93 5.37 -2.33
C ALA A 168 3.57 3.91 -2.05
N TYR A 169 3.64 3.05 -3.07
CA TYR A 169 3.38 1.63 -2.88
C TYR A 169 4.41 0.93 -1.97
N THR A 170 5.67 1.36 -1.95
CA THR A 170 6.67 0.81 -1.01
C THR A 170 6.28 1.05 0.45
N GLN A 171 5.53 2.12 0.76
CA GLN A 171 5.08 2.42 2.11
C GLN A 171 4.13 1.33 2.66
N ARG A 172 3.50 0.53 1.78
CA ARG A 172 2.70 -0.62 2.21
C ARG A 172 3.48 -1.60 3.11
N TRP A 173 4.80 -1.69 2.95
CA TRP A 173 5.63 -2.52 3.83
C TRP A 173 5.62 -2.08 5.30
N LEU A 174 5.22 -0.84 5.58
CA LEU A 174 5.09 -0.35 6.96
C LEU A 174 4.02 -1.13 7.73
N ILE A 175 2.94 -1.57 7.07
CA ILE A 175 1.88 -2.33 7.72
C ILE A 175 2.36 -3.72 8.15
N GLU A 176 3.23 -4.36 7.35
CA GLU A 176 3.83 -5.66 7.71
C GLU A 176 4.72 -5.52 8.96
N ARG A 177 5.46 -4.41 9.05
CA ARG A 177 6.30 -4.10 10.22
C ARG A 177 5.46 -3.76 11.44
N LEU A 178 4.36 -3.02 11.26
CA LEU A 178 3.39 -2.73 12.33
C LEU A 178 2.81 -4.03 12.87
N HIS A 179 2.33 -4.92 12.00
CA HIS A 179 1.79 -6.22 12.40
C HIS A 179 2.84 -7.08 13.12
N TYR A 180 4.08 -7.10 12.64
CA TYR A 180 5.16 -7.81 13.32
C TYR A 180 5.39 -7.25 14.73
N THR A 181 5.51 -5.94 14.89
CA THR A 181 5.72 -5.29 16.20
C THR A 181 4.56 -5.60 17.16
N TRP A 182 3.34 -5.53 16.66
CA TRP A 182 2.12 -5.74 17.43
C TRP A 182 1.92 -7.20 17.83
N LYS A 183 2.04 -8.12 16.88
CA LYS A 183 1.69 -9.54 17.07
C LYS A 183 2.77 -10.31 17.81
N THR A 184 4.00 -10.31 17.29
CA THR A 184 5.09 -11.19 17.71
C THR A 184 6.34 -10.45 18.17
N GLY A 185 6.45 -9.17 17.90
CA GLY A 185 7.59 -8.34 18.29
C GLY A 185 7.47 -7.80 19.70
N THR A 186 7.73 -6.52 19.88
CA THR A 186 7.77 -5.85 21.20
C THR A 186 6.45 -5.98 21.98
N CYS A 187 5.30 -5.95 21.31
CA CYS A 187 3.98 -6.01 21.96
C CYS A 187 3.51 -7.44 22.23
N SER A 188 3.95 -8.42 21.43
CA SER A 188 3.66 -9.87 21.62
C SER A 188 2.20 -10.22 21.91
N VAL A 189 1.25 -9.60 21.22
CA VAL A 189 -0.19 -9.78 21.49
C VAL A 189 -0.64 -11.22 21.28
N GLU A 190 -0.01 -11.96 20.36
CA GLU A 190 -0.31 -13.37 20.11
C GLU A 190 0.08 -14.30 21.26
N SER A 191 0.98 -13.87 22.15
CA SER A 191 1.37 -14.63 23.35
C SER A 191 0.47 -14.37 24.57
N SER A 192 -0.57 -13.55 24.40
CA SER A 192 -1.51 -13.23 25.48
C SER A 192 -2.24 -14.49 25.96
N GLN A 193 -2.41 -14.61 27.27
CA GLN A 193 -3.18 -15.67 27.92
C GLN A 193 -4.54 -15.17 28.42
N LEU A 194 -5.04 -14.05 27.87
CA LEU A 194 -6.34 -13.50 28.23
C LEU A 194 -7.46 -14.36 27.63
N GLU A 195 -8.34 -14.87 28.48
CA GLU A 195 -9.44 -15.75 28.07
C GLU A 195 -10.69 -14.98 27.63
N SER A 196 -10.89 -13.77 28.14
CA SER A 196 -12.02 -12.93 27.79
C SER A 196 -11.80 -12.21 26.48
N PHE A 197 -12.75 -12.32 25.54
CA PHE A 197 -12.74 -11.60 24.26
C PHE A 197 -12.64 -10.08 24.46
N ASP A 198 -13.40 -9.52 25.40
CA ASP A 198 -13.36 -8.09 25.70
C ASP A 198 -12.00 -7.65 26.24
N ALA A 199 -11.40 -8.41 27.15
CA ALA A 199 -10.07 -8.14 27.65
C ALA A 199 -9.00 -8.26 26.55
N LEU A 200 -9.12 -9.26 25.68
CA LEU A 200 -8.22 -9.43 24.54
C LEU A 200 -8.33 -8.25 23.56
N CYS A 201 -9.56 -7.80 23.25
CA CYS A 201 -9.76 -6.63 22.37
C CYS A 201 -9.14 -5.36 22.95
N LYS A 202 -9.35 -5.09 24.25
CA LYS A 202 -8.75 -3.93 24.94
C LYS A 202 -7.23 -4.01 24.93
N TRP A 203 -6.68 -5.17 25.27
CA TRP A 203 -5.24 -5.44 25.25
C TRP A 203 -4.66 -5.22 23.86
N ALA A 204 -5.26 -5.83 22.84
CA ALA A 204 -4.83 -5.71 21.47
C ALA A 204 -4.86 -4.24 20.96
N THR A 205 -5.90 -3.48 21.32
CA THR A 205 -6.04 -2.05 20.95
C THR A 205 -4.96 -1.19 21.61
N LEU A 206 -4.72 -1.36 22.91
CA LEU A 206 -3.66 -0.65 23.61
C LEU A 206 -2.28 -0.93 22.99
N HIS A 207 -1.99 -2.20 22.73
CA HIS A 207 -0.71 -2.60 22.13
C HIS A 207 -0.59 -2.15 20.66
N LEU A 208 -1.69 -2.02 19.93
CA LEU A 208 -1.67 -1.45 18.58
C LEU A 208 -1.25 0.02 18.62
N SER A 209 -1.75 0.80 19.58
CA SER A 209 -1.33 2.19 19.78
C SER A 209 0.17 2.30 20.09
N VAL A 210 0.68 1.45 20.97
CA VAL A 210 2.13 1.38 21.28
C VAL A 210 2.94 1.00 20.04
N ALA A 211 2.50 0.00 19.28
CA ALA A 211 3.17 -0.42 18.05
C ALA A 211 3.18 0.69 16.99
N ALA A 212 2.08 1.42 16.84
CA ALA A 212 1.96 2.55 15.92
C ALA A 212 2.89 3.71 16.34
N HIS A 213 2.90 4.07 17.61
CA HIS A 213 3.79 5.10 18.15
C HIS A 213 5.27 4.73 17.94
N ARG A 214 5.65 3.50 18.25
CA ARG A 214 7.00 2.99 17.99
C ARG A 214 7.38 3.08 16.50
N GLN A 215 6.48 2.72 15.59
CA GLN A 215 6.73 2.84 14.16
C GLN A 215 6.89 4.30 13.71
N HIS A 216 6.12 5.20 14.30
CA HIS A 216 6.23 6.63 14.04
C HIS A 216 7.62 7.16 14.47
N ILE A 217 8.06 6.86 15.69
CA ILE A 217 9.39 7.24 16.17
C ILE A 217 10.49 6.69 15.26
N LEU A 218 10.43 5.40 14.90
CA LEU A 218 11.40 4.79 13.99
C LEU A 218 11.39 5.41 12.59
N HIS A 219 10.24 5.88 12.13
CA HIS A 219 10.15 6.60 10.85
C HIS A 219 10.84 7.96 10.96
N LEU A 220 10.50 8.74 11.99
CA LEU A 220 11.09 10.06 12.22
C LEU A 220 12.61 10.00 12.41
N SER A 221 13.10 9.05 13.19
CA SER A 221 14.54 8.88 13.42
C SER A 221 15.36 8.61 12.14
N ARG A 222 14.69 8.13 11.09
CA ARG A 222 15.33 7.84 9.79
C ARG A 222 15.13 8.94 8.76
N THR A 223 13.99 9.61 8.80
CA THR A 223 13.63 10.62 7.79
C THR A 223 13.92 12.04 8.24
N GLN A 224 13.96 12.27 9.55
CA GLN A 224 14.19 13.56 10.20
C GLN A 224 15.09 13.38 11.42
N PRO A 225 16.34 12.90 11.28
CA PRO A 225 17.21 12.58 12.42
C PRO A 225 17.57 13.81 13.28
N GLU A 226 17.49 15.02 12.70
CA GLU A 226 17.78 16.29 13.39
C GLU A 226 16.56 16.87 14.10
N LEU A 227 15.38 16.19 14.07
CA LEU A 227 14.19 16.67 14.74
C LEU A 227 14.41 16.65 16.27
N PRO A 228 14.21 17.76 16.98
CA PRO A 228 14.36 17.82 18.42
C PRO A 228 13.44 16.82 19.15
N ALA A 229 13.95 16.18 20.19
CA ALA A 229 13.19 15.16 20.93
C ALA A 229 11.93 15.71 21.60
N ASP A 230 11.94 16.98 22.01
CA ASP A 230 10.82 17.66 22.66
C ASP A 230 9.64 17.98 21.72
N GLU A 231 9.83 17.83 20.40
CA GLU A 231 8.70 17.86 19.45
C GLU A 231 7.90 16.54 19.40
N ILE A 232 8.47 15.46 19.94
CA ILE A 232 7.89 14.11 19.87
C ILE A 232 7.54 13.55 21.25
N PHE A 233 8.38 13.85 22.25
CA PHE A 233 8.29 13.30 23.59
C PHE A 233 7.98 14.39 24.61
N ALA A 234 7.20 14.04 25.63
CA ALA A 234 7.03 14.91 26.78
C ALA A 234 8.34 15.06 27.55
N ARG A 235 8.48 16.15 28.29
CA ARG A 235 9.72 16.45 29.02
C ARG A 235 10.09 15.37 30.02
N ASP A 236 9.12 14.84 30.74
CA ASP A 236 9.28 13.77 31.72
C ASP A 236 9.71 12.43 31.06
N GLU A 237 9.27 12.16 29.83
CA GLU A 237 9.72 11.00 29.06
C GLU A 237 11.20 11.11 28.68
N ILE A 238 11.62 12.33 28.26
CA ILE A 238 13.03 12.62 27.93
C ILE A 238 13.89 12.49 29.18
N ASP A 239 13.47 13.10 30.29
CA ASP A 239 14.20 13.06 31.55
C ASP A 239 14.31 11.61 32.09
N ALA A 240 13.25 10.82 31.97
CA ALA A 240 13.28 9.40 32.31
C ALA A 240 14.24 8.60 31.42
N ALA A 241 14.25 8.85 30.11
CA ALA A 241 15.18 8.19 29.20
C ALA A 241 16.66 8.51 29.57
N LEU A 242 16.97 9.77 29.86
CA LEU A 242 18.31 10.20 30.26
C LEU A 242 18.78 9.61 31.61
N LEU A 243 17.85 9.18 32.46
CA LEU A 243 18.18 8.50 33.71
C LEU A 243 18.42 7.00 33.55
N LEU A 244 17.88 6.39 32.49
CA LEU A 244 17.94 4.96 32.24
C LEU A 244 19.11 4.56 31.33
N PHE A 245 19.65 5.47 30.56
CA PHE A 245 20.73 5.27 29.59
C PHE A 245 21.86 6.27 29.75
#